data_c98ebe18f1894f4ff3ccfa14771050c0
#
_entry.id   c98ebe18f1894f4ff3ccfa14771050c0
#
_cell.length_a   1.000
_cell.length_b   1.000
_cell.length_c   1.000
_cell.angle_alpha   90.00
_cell.angle_beta   90.00
_cell.angle_gamma   90.00
#
_symmetry.space_group_name_H-M   'P 1'
#
loop_
_entity.id
_entity.type
_entity.pdbx_description
1 polymer ?
#
loop_
_entity_poly.entity_id
_entity_poly.type
_entity_poly.pdbx_seq_one_letter_code
_entity_poly.pdbx_strand_id
1 'polypeptide(L)'
;MTPIIDYVVFEYKRLKFVPKTDLNLSSTHVPLEDDTHEVILTITVEAKDDDNVIFLVELKQAGLFQISGYEKEELETIIGIFCPNTLFPYARESISNIITKGGFPEFLLQPINFDALYKESKRRATNQGEEANDASPETTH
;
A
#
# COMPACT_ATOMS: atom_id res chain seq x y z
N MET A 1 -22.64 -30.00 -5.84
CA MET A 1 -23.09 -28.61 -5.71
C MET A 1 -22.02 -27.71 -6.33
N THR A 2 -22.37 -27.07 -7.44
CA THR A 2 -21.43 -26.14 -8.08
C THR A 2 -21.29 -24.91 -7.18
N PRO A 3 -20.09 -24.55 -6.77
CA PRO A 3 -19.92 -23.36 -5.94
C PRO A 3 -20.41 -22.11 -6.67
N ILE A 4 -21.02 -21.20 -5.96
CA ILE A 4 -21.43 -19.89 -6.47
C ILE A 4 -20.25 -19.15 -7.10
N ILE A 5 -19.06 -19.41 -6.60
CA ILE A 5 -17.78 -18.90 -7.08
C ILE A 5 -17.54 -19.23 -8.56
N ASP A 6 -17.76 -20.50 -8.94
CA ASP A 6 -17.56 -20.95 -10.32
C ASP A 6 -18.53 -20.24 -11.28
N TYR A 7 -19.76 -20.00 -10.83
CA TYR A 7 -20.75 -19.28 -11.61
C TYR A 7 -20.32 -17.83 -11.84
N VAL A 8 -19.88 -17.15 -10.81
CA VAL A 8 -19.43 -15.75 -10.91
C VAL A 8 -18.20 -15.63 -11.82
N VAL A 9 -17.23 -16.53 -11.67
CA VAL A 9 -16.03 -16.56 -12.51
C VAL A 9 -16.39 -16.82 -13.98
N PHE A 10 -17.32 -17.73 -14.22
CA PHE A 10 -17.79 -18.06 -15.57
C PHE A 10 -18.49 -16.85 -16.23
N GLU A 11 -19.40 -16.20 -15.54
CA GLU A 11 -20.07 -15.00 -16.01
C GLU A 11 -19.07 -13.87 -16.27
N TYR A 12 -18.13 -13.67 -15.39
CA TYR A 12 -17.08 -12.68 -15.49
C TYR A 12 -16.24 -12.86 -16.77
N LYS A 13 -15.80 -14.08 -17.03
CA LYS A 13 -15.02 -14.41 -18.24
C LYS A 13 -15.85 -14.29 -19.51
N ARG A 14 -17.09 -14.72 -19.47
CA ARG A 14 -18.01 -14.71 -20.61
C ARG A 14 -18.34 -13.30 -21.08
N LEU A 15 -18.53 -12.38 -20.15
CA LEU A 15 -18.86 -11.00 -20.43
C LEU A 15 -17.63 -10.17 -20.83
N LYS A 16 -16.44 -10.76 -20.78
CA LYS A 16 -15.16 -10.05 -20.98
C LYS A 16 -15.04 -8.81 -20.13
N PHE A 17 -15.62 -8.87 -18.96
CA PHE A 17 -15.69 -7.76 -18.04
C PHE A 17 -14.41 -7.70 -17.22
N VAL A 18 -13.70 -6.58 -17.29
CA VAL A 18 -12.51 -6.32 -16.49
C VAL A 18 -12.86 -5.23 -15.50
N PRO A 19 -12.98 -5.56 -14.21
CA PRO A 19 -13.29 -4.53 -13.23
C PRO A 19 -12.16 -3.52 -13.16
N LYS A 20 -12.54 -2.28 -12.89
CA LYS A 20 -11.59 -1.24 -12.62
C LYS A 20 -11.08 -1.42 -11.20
N THR A 21 -9.77 -1.53 -11.04
CA THR A 21 -9.15 -1.70 -9.73
C THR A 21 -8.37 -0.46 -9.34
N ASP A 22 -8.61 0.01 -8.13
CA ASP A 22 -7.86 1.08 -7.50
C ASP A 22 -7.01 0.51 -6.37
N LEU A 23 -5.74 0.86 -6.36
CA LEU A 23 -4.77 0.41 -5.36
C LEU A 23 -4.26 1.60 -4.58
N ASN A 24 -4.34 1.52 -3.25
CA ASN A 24 -3.77 2.50 -2.34
C ASN A 24 -2.75 1.82 -1.43
N LEU A 25 -1.60 2.46 -1.30
CA LEU A 25 -0.52 1.99 -0.44
C LEU A 25 -0.09 3.10 0.52
N SER A 26 0.10 2.72 1.77
CA SER A 26 0.74 3.58 2.76
C SER A 26 1.62 2.77 3.69
N SER A 27 2.63 3.41 4.24
CA SER A 27 3.54 2.79 5.20
C SER A 27 3.67 3.69 6.41
N THR A 28 3.53 3.12 7.59
CA THR A 28 3.73 3.82 8.86
C THR A 28 4.80 3.10 9.68
N HIS A 29 5.41 3.83 10.58
CA HIS A 29 6.53 3.36 11.37
C HIS A 29 6.39 3.83 12.80
N VAL A 30 6.66 2.92 13.75
CA VAL A 30 6.68 3.20 15.18
C VAL A 30 8.00 2.71 15.74
N PRO A 31 8.85 3.60 16.29
CA PRO A 31 10.05 3.17 16.98
C PRO A 31 9.68 2.55 18.33
N LEU A 32 10.30 1.42 18.64
CA LEU A 32 10.16 0.69 19.88
C LEU A 32 11.49 0.68 20.63
N GLU A 33 11.56 -0.07 21.72
CA GLU A 33 12.79 -0.20 22.51
C GLU A 33 13.82 -1.09 21.80
N ASP A 34 15.10 -0.97 22.18
CA ASP A 34 16.20 -1.82 21.72
C ASP A 34 16.41 -1.79 20.19
N ASP A 35 16.40 -0.60 19.59
CA ASP A 35 16.58 -0.42 18.14
C ASP A 35 15.59 -1.22 17.29
N THR A 36 14.43 -1.52 17.85
CA THR A 36 13.36 -2.21 17.17
C THR A 36 12.38 -1.21 16.58
N HIS A 37 11.95 -1.46 15.36
CA HIS A 37 10.99 -0.62 14.64
C HIS A 37 9.85 -1.48 14.13
N GLU A 38 8.63 -1.06 14.43
CA GLU A 38 7.45 -1.65 13.81
C GLU A 38 7.14 -0.88 12.53
N VAL A 39 7.10 -1.58 11.41
CA VAL A 39 6.68 -1.00 10.13
C VAL A 39 5.39 -1.68 9.72
N ILE A 40 4.41 -0.89 9.34
CA ILE A 40 3.09 -1.36 8.94
C ILE A 40 2.84 -0.90 7.51
N LEU A 41 2.71 -1.85 6.61
CA LEU A 41 2.32 -1.61 5.22
C LEU A 41 0.82 -1.82 5.11
N THR A 42 0.10 -0.77 4.74
CA THR A 42 -1.34 -0.80 4.51
C THR A 42 -1.62 -0.79 3.02
N ILE A 43 -2.36 -1.77 2.54
CA ILE A 43 -2.75 -1.89 1.15
C ILE A 43 -4.27 -1.97 1.08
N THR A 44 -4.87 -1.09 0.28
CA THR A 44 -6.30 -1.11 0.00
C THR A 44 -6.50 -1.38 -1.48
N VAL A 45 -7.29 -2.40 -1.79
CA VAL A 45 -7.65 -2.76 -3.16
C VAL A 45 -9.16 -2.65 -3.29
N GLU A 46 -9.62 -1.84 -4.22
CA GLU A 46 -11.04 -1.69 -4.52
C GLU A 46 -11.28 -2.05 -5.98
N ALA A 47 -12.18 -2.98 -6.22
CA ALA A 47 -12.63 -3.35 -7.55
C ALA A 47 -14.03 -2.85 -7.78
N LYS A 48 -14.24 -2.14 -8.89
CA LYS A 48 -15.52 -1.54 -9.24
C LYS A 48 -15.99 -1.98 -10.62
N ASP A 49 -17.31 -2.09 -10.74
CA ASP A 49 -18.03 -2.17 -12.00
C ASP A 49 -18.85 -0.88 -12.11
N ASP A 50 -18.43 0.01 -13.01
CA ASP A 50 -18.92 1.39 -13.07
C ASP A 50 -18.83 2.04 -11.67
N ASP A 51 -19.97 2.38 -11.05
CA ASP A 51 -20.00 2.97 -9.72
C ASP A 51 -20.23 1.93 -8.60
N ASN A 52 -20.40 0.66 -8.95
CA ASN A 52 -20.67 -0.41 -8.00
C ASN A 52 -19.38 -1.06 -7.51
N VAL A 53 -19.21 -1.13 -6.20
CA VAL A 53 -18.08 -1.82 -5.60
C VAL A 53 -18.33 -3.33 -5.67
N ILE A 54 -17.43 -4.05 -6.34
CA ILE A 54 -17.45 -5.52 -6.40
C ILE A 54 -16.84 -6.09 -5.13
N PHE A 55 -15.64 -5.62 -4.77
CA PHE A 55 -15.01 -5.93 -3.49
C PHE A 55 -14.09 -4.80 -3.05
N LEU A 56 -13.88 -4.73 -1.75
CA LEU A 56 -12.92 -3.85 -1.11
C LEU A 56 -12.14 -4.67 -0.11
N VAL A 57 -10.82 -4.65 -0.22
CA VAL A 57 -9.92 -5.32 0.72
C VAL A 57 -8.96 -4.30 1.29
N GLU A 58 -8.90 -4.21 2.60
CA GLU A 58 -7.85 -3.48 3.31
C GLU A 58 -7.02 -4.45 4.12
N LEU A 59 -5.72 -4.43 3.90
CA LEU A 59 -4.79 -5.29 4.61
C LEU A 59 -3.69 -4.45 5.24
N LYS A 60 -3.38 -4.76 6.49
CA LYS A 60 -2.22 -4.20 7.19
C LYS A 60 -1.24 -5.32 7.49
N GLN A 61 -0.08 -5.24 6.89
CA GLN A 61 1.01 -6.17 7.13
C GLN A 61 2.05 -5.49 8.00
N ALA A 62 2.18 -5.98 9.22
CA ALA A 62 3.16 -5.46 10.18
C ALA A 62 4.40 -6.33 10.20
N GLY A 63 5.54 -5.70 10.48
CA GLY A 63 6.80 -6.39 10.70
C GLY A 63 7.61 -5.67 11.76
N LEU A 64 8.32 -6.43 12.56
CA LEU A 64 9.29 -5.91 13.52
C LEU A 64 10.69 -6.04 12.94
N PHE A 65 11.40 -4.92 12.89
CA PHE A 65 12.73 -4.85 12.34
C PHE A 65 13.71 -4.34 13.38
N GLN A 66 14.76 -5.08 13.61
CA GLN A 66 15.86 -4.61 14.46
C GLN A 66 16.90 -3.96 13.56
N ILE A 67 17.10 -2.65 13.72
CA ILE A 67 17.95 -1.84 12.86
C ILE A 67 18.85 -0.99 13.74
N SER A 68 20.17 -1.21 13.65
CA SER A 68 21.14 -0.47 14.43
C SER A 68 22.38 -0.15 13.60
N GLY A 69 23.14 0.86 14.02
CA GLY A 69 24.41 1.22 13.41
C GLY A 69 24.31 2.09 12.16
N TYR A 70 23.15 2.68 11.90
CA TYR A 70 22.94 3.57 10.75
C TYR A 70 22.77 5.01 11.19
N GLU A 71 23.22 5.93 10.34
CA GLU A 71 22.92 7.35 10.49
C GLU A 71 21.43 7.60 10.25
N LYS A 72 20.93 8.73 10.75
CA LYS A 72 19.50 9.07 10.68
C LYS A 72 18.92 9.00 9.26
N GLU A 73 19.62 9.54 8.27
CA GLU A 73 19.18 9.54 6.88
C GLU A 73 19.12 8.14 6.28
N GLU A 74 20.12 7.31 6.59
CA GLU A 74 20.15 5.91 6.14
C GLU A 74 19.02 5.11 6.80
N LEU A 75 18.78 5.34 8.08
CA LEU A 75 17.70 4.68 8.83
C LEU A 75 16.32 5.04 8.23
N GLU A 76 16.09 6.29 7.91
CA GLU A 76 14.85 6.73 7.25
C GLU A 76 14.65 6.04 5.90
N THR A 77 15.72 5.87 5.13
CA THR A 77 15.67 5.17 3.84
C THR A 77 15.36 3.69 4.01
N ILE A 78 15.98 3.04 4.99
CA ILE A 78 15.71 1.63 5.30
C ILE A 78 14.25 1.43 5.68
N ILE A 79 13.73 2.27 6.56
CA ILE A 79 12.33 2.21 7.01
C ILE A 79 11.35 2.53 5.88
N GLY A 80 11.70 3.47 5.00
CA GLY A 80 10.82 3.91 3.92
C GLY A 80 10.84 3.03 2.67
N ILE A 81 11.90 2.28 2.45
CA ILE A 81 12.08 1.49 1.22
C ILE A 81 12.25 0.01 1.52
N PHE A 82 13.28 -0.34 2.29
CA PHE A 82 13.63 -1.74 2.54
C PHE A 82 12.55 -2.49 3.33
N CYS A 83 12.03 -1.88 4.39
CA CYS A 83 11.03 -2.54 5.23
C CYS A 83 9.71 -2.79 4.50
N PRO A 84 9.10 -1.78 3.82
CA PRO A 84 7.91 -2.05 3.03
C PRO A 84 8.15 -3.06 1.90
N ASN A 85 9.30 -3.01 1.26
CA ASN A 85 9.65 -3.94 0.20
C ASN A 85 9.76 -5.39 0.73
N THR A 86 10.23 -5.55 1.96
CA THR A 86 10.31 -6.85 2.62
C THR A 86 8.92 -7.37 3.01
N LEU A 87 8.03 -6.49 3.42
CA LEU A 87 6.65 -6.85 3.82
C LEU A 87 5.73 -7.13 2.64
N PHE A 88 6.02 -6.55 1.48
CA PHE A 88 5.13 -6.59 0.33
C PHE A 88 4.79 -8.01 -0.15
N PRO A 89 5.73 -8.95 -0.29
CA PRO A 89 5.39 -10.31 -0.73
C PRO A 89 4.39 -11.00 0.20
N TYR A 90 4.49 -10.78 1.49
CA TYR A 90 3.55 -11.33 2.48
C TYR A 90 2.17 -10.69 2.34
N ALA A 91 2.12 -9.38 2.18
CA ALA A 91 0.89 -8.64 1.97
C ALA A 91 0.21 -9.05 0.66
N ARG A 92 0.98 -9.19 -0.40
CA ARG A 92 0.51 -9.62 -1.72
C ARG A 92 -0.16 -10.99 -1.66
N GLU A 93 0.48 -11.95 -1.00
CA GLU A 93 -0.06 -13.30 -0.83
C GLU A 93 -1.36 -13.28 -0.02
N SER A 94 -1.37 -12.55 1.08
CA SER A 94 -2.54 -12.43 1.94
C SER A 94 -3.74 -11.81 1.22
N ILE A 95 -3.51 -10.77 0.42
CA ILE A 95 -4.58 -10.12 -0.35
C ILE A 95 -5.14 -11.09 -1.40
N SER A 96 -4.28 -11.77 -2.15
CA SER A 96 -4.71 -12.76 -3.14
C SER A 96 -5.54 -13.86 -2.48
N ASN A 97 -5.11 -14.33 -1.33
CA ASN A 97 -5.80 -15.37 -0.56
C ASN A 97 -7.18 -14.92 -0.07
N ILE A 98 -7.28 -13.71 0.46
CA ILE A 98 -8.54 -13.14 0.95
C ILE A 98 -9.54 -12.99 -0.19
N ILE A 99 -9.11 -12.46 -1.32
CA ILE A 99 -9.96 -12.25 -2.50
C ILE A 99 -10.49 -13.60 -3.02
N THR A 100 -9.61 -14.59 -3.15
CA THR A 100 -9.99 -15.93 -3.60
C THR A 100 -10.95 -16.62 -2.61
N LYS A 101 -10.68 -16.49 -1.31
CA LYS A 101 -11.57 -17.04 -0.26
C LYS A 101 -12.92 -16.33 -0.24
N GLY A 102 -12.97 -15.08 -0.65
CA GLY A 102 -14.22 -14.33 -0.78
C GLY A 102 -15.06 -14.71 -2.01
N GLY A 103 -14.57 -15.62 -2.83
CA GLY A 103 -15.29 -16.10 -4.00
C GLY A 103 -15.01 -15.36 -5.29
N PHE A 104 -14.01 -14.51 -5.31
CA PHE A 104 -13.62 -13.74 -6.49
C PHE A 104 -12.45 -14.39 -7.23
N PRO A 105 -12.27 -14.08 -8.52
CA PRO A 105 -11.11 -14.58 -9.27
C PRO A 105 -9.80 -14.16 -8.63
N GLU A 106 -8.78 -14.99 -8.81
CA GLU A 106 -7.45 -14.70 -8.30
C GLU A 106 -6.99 -13.30 -8.75
N PHE A 107 -6.53 -12.53 -7.80
CA PHE A 107 -6.00 -11.19 -8.03
C PHE A 107 -4.58 -11.13 -7.48
N LEU A 108 -3.63 -10.90 -8.35
CA LEU A 108 -2.23 -10.82 -7.97
C LEU A 108 -1.71 -9.41 -8.19
N LEU A 109 -1.29 -8.76 -7.10
CA LEU A 109 -0.70 -7.42 -7.18
C LEU A 109 0.58 -7.44 -8.02
N GLN A 110 0.73 -6.44 -8.87
CA GLN A 110 1.96 -6.25 -9.62
C GLN A 110 3.09 -5.81 -8.68
N PRO A 111 4.34 -6.10 -9.04
CA PRO A 111 5.47 -5.59 -8.28
C PRO A 111 5.43 -4.08 -8.15
N ILE A 112 5.81 -3.58 -6.97
CA ILE A 112 5.76 -2.15 -6.65
C ILE A 112 7.19 -1.65 -6.45
N ASN A 113 7.48 -0.51 -7.05
CA ASN A 113 8.75 0.18 -6.86
C ASN A 113 8.66 1.12 -5.65
N PHE A 114 9.03 0.60 -4.49
CA PHE A 114 9.00 1.38 -3.24
C PHE A 114 10.01 2.52 -3.22
N ASP A 115 11.13 2.39 -3.91
CA ASP A 115 12.11 3.46 -4.05
C ASP A 115 11.49 4.69 -4.74
N ALA A 116 10.78 4.48 -5.84
CA ALA A 116 10.10 5.55 -6.56
C ALA A 116 8.99 6.19 -5.70
N LEU A 117 8.22 5.39 -4.98
CA LEU A 117 7.17 5.88 -4.09
C LEU A 117 7.74 6.72 -2.94
N TYR A 118 8.85 6.30 -2.37
CA TYR A 118 9.51 7.00 -1.29
C TYR A 118 10.04 8.36 -1.75
N LYS A 119 10.68 8.40 -2.91
CA LYS A 119 11.19 9.63 -3.52
C LYS A 119 10.07 10.61 -3.83
N GLU A 120 8.96 10.12 -4.35
CA GLU A 120 7.77 10.94 -4.64
C GLU A 120 7.15 11.49 -3.36
N SER A 121 7.06 10.69 -2.31
CA SER A 121 6.56 11.11 -1.00
C SER A 121 7.43 12.21 -0.40
N LYS A 122 8.75 12.08 -0.49
CA LYS A 122 9.69 13.12 -0.03
C LYS A 122 9.55 14.41 -0.83
N ARG A 123 9.39 14.31 -2.14
CA ARG A 123 9.21 15.47 -3.02
C ARG A 123 7.95 16.26 -2.66
N ARG A 124 6.84 15.56 -2.41
CA ARG A 124 5.57 16.18 -1.99
C ARG A 124 5.70 16.88 -0.65
N ALA A 125 6.36 16.26 0.31
CA ALA A 125 6.58 16.84 1.63
C ALA A 125 7.44 18.12 1.54
N THR A 126 8.48 18.14 0.70
CA THR A 126 9.32 19.30 0.47
C THR A 126 8.54 20.44 -0.18
N ASN A 127 7.75 20.16 -1.21
CA ASN A 127 6.92 21.15 -1.88
C ASN A 127 5.88 21.77 -0.94
N GLN A 128 5.24 20.96 -0.10
CA GLN A 128 4.29 21.46 0.91
C GLN A 128 4.99 22.32 1.96
N GLY A 129 6.22 22.00 2.32
CA GLY A 129 7.02 22.82 3.23
C GLY A 129 7.40 24.16 2.64
N GLU A 130 7.72 24.22 1.36
CA GLU A 130 8.03 25.45 0.65
C GLU A 130 6.80 26.33 0.48
N GLU A 131 5.65 25.77 0.12
CA GLU A 131 4.39 26.52 0.03
C GLU A 131 3.96 27.09 1.38
N ALA A 132 4.12 26.36 2.46
CA ALA A 132 3.80 26.83 3.80
C ALA A 132 4.75 27.97 4.26
N ASN A 133 5.99 27.96 3.78
CA ASN A 133 6.97 28.98 4.11
C ASN A 133 6.78 30.28 3.29
N ASP A 134 6.23 30.14 2.08
CA ASP A 134 5.95 31.29 1.19
C ASP A 134 4.64 32.02 1.57
N ALA A 135 3.80 31.36 2.36
CA ALA A 135 2.53 31.90 2.84
C ALA A 135 2.66 32.74 4.12
N SER A 136 3.87 33.07 4.59
CA SER A 136 4.07 34.00 5.69
C SER A 136 3.66 35.43 5.26
N PRO A 137 2.67 36.03 5.89
CA PRO A 137 2.30 37.39 5.53
C PRO A 137 3.45 38.35 5.86
N GLU A 138 3.94 39.04 4.84
CA GLU A 138 4.75 40.21 5.09
C GLU A 138 3.88 41.23 5.85
N THR A 139 4.14 41.39 7.12
CA THR A 139 3.60 42.53 7.86
C THR A 139 4.32 43.77 7.40
N THR A 140 3.79 44.38 6.39
CA THR A 140 4.15 45.76 6.05
C THR A 140 3.45 46.68 7.02
N HIS A 141 4.24 47.38 7.79
CA HIS A 141 3.76 48.55 8.50
C HIS A 141 3.73 49.75 7.56
#